data_14047cdc2b595c4bef5195591c9d3ee4
#
_entry.id   14047cdc2b595c4bef5195591c9d3ee4
#
_cell.length_a   1.000
_cell.length_b   1.000
_cell.length_c   1.000
_cell.angle_alpha   90.00
_cell.angle_beta   90.00
_cell.angle_gamma   90.00
#
_symmetry.space_group_name_H-M   'P 1'
#
loop_
_entity.id
_entity.type
_entity.pdbx_description
1 polymer ?
#
loop_
_entity_poly.entity_id
_entity_poly.type
_entity_poly.pdbx_seq_one_letter_code
_entity_poly.pdbx_strand_id
1 'polypeptide(L)'
;MKKHCTLVVVLIVLLPFWGSGTEAFSQAAKAVPDAGLSFVKKDIKINKFYTEKELEKLPKLDLIRIYKERLVYLIEVLPFLSLHPAPGATFHDMAIPETVDNISHLDKEMHNKEEFVKSLFETLDDVIPYSEKDNIIWSIMYFDEMIKKSNYQK
;
A
#
# COMPACT_ATOMS: atom_id res chain seq x y z
N MET A 1 21.17 70.87 37.20
CA MET A 1 20.87 69.46 36.80
C MET A 1 19.87 69.53 35.65
N LYS A 2 20.37 69.34 34.42
CA LYS A 2 19.54 69.52 33.21
C LYS A 2 19.04 68.23 32.75
N LYS A 3 17.71 68.07 32.65
CA LYS A 3 17.02 66.92 32.07
C LYS A 3 16.90 67.11 30.56
N HIS A 4 17.53 66.25 29.77
CA HIS A 4 17.35 66.20 28.33
C HIS A 4 16.21 65.25 28.01
N CYS A 5 15.16 65.82 27.45
CA CYS A 5 14.03 65.12 26.91
C CYS A 5 14.32 64.81 25.45
N THR A 6 14.59 63.55 25.13
CA THR A 6 14.82 63.11 23.76
C THR A 6 13.49 62.72 23.13
N LEU A 7 13.07 63.51 22.17
CA LEU A 7 11.85 63.31 21.37
C LEU A 7 12.15 62.27 20.30
N VAL A 8 11.55 61.10 20.42
CA VAL A 8 11.62 60.03 19.39
C VAL A 8 10.50 60.27 18.39
N VAL A 9 10.89 60.76 17.22
CA VAL A 9 9.96 60.90 16.08
C VAL A 9 9.79 59.53 15.43
N VAL A 10 8.62 58.94 15.59
CA VAL A 10 8.24 57.72 14.91
C VAL A 10 7.74 58.07 13.50
N LEU A 11 8.58 57.77 12.51
CA LEU A 11 8.26 57.97 11.11
C LEU A 11 7.46 56.74 10.63
N ILE A 12 6.15 56.87 10.55
CA ILE A 12 5.27 55.84 9.96
C ILE A 12 5.39 55.96 8.44
N VAL A 13 6.14 55.03 7.82
CA VAL A 13 6.18 54.90 6.37
C VAL A 13 4.96 54.07 5.94
N LEU A 14 3.97 54.74 5.39
CA LEU A 14 2.84 54.11 4.69
C LEU A 14 3.34 53.60 3.33
N LEU A 15 3.59 52.28 3.25
CA LEU A 15 3.78 51.60 1.97
C LEU A 15 2.41 51.22 1.38
N PRO A 16 2.15 51.54 0.13
CA PRO A 16 0.93 51.12 -0.53
C PRO A 16 0.96 49.60 -0.77
N PHE A 17 0.03 48.91 -0.16
CA PHE A 17 -0.21 47.47 -0.37
C PHE A 17 -0.95 47.27 -1.71
N TRP A 18 -0.19 47.29 -2.82
CA TRP A 18 -0.70 46.86 -4.11
C TRP A 18 -0.03 45.55 -4.50
N GLY A 19 -0.84 44.53 -4.68
CA GLY A 19 -0.36 43.26 -5.19
C GLY A 19 -1.23 42.10 -4.73
N SER A 20 -2.54 42.14 -5.02
CA SER A 20 -3.38 40.93 -5.01
C SER A 20 -2.97 40.05 -6.17
N GLY A 21 -1.84 39.36 -6.02
CA GLY A 21 -1.53 38.18 -6.81
C GLY A 21 -2.23 36.99 -6.20
N THR A 22 -3.45 36.71 -6.60
CA THR A 22 -4.04 35.38 -6.44
C THR A 22 -3.23 34.46 -7.36
N GLU A 23 -2.11 33.97 -6.86
CA GLU A 23 -1.49 32.79 -7.45
C GLU A 23 -2.48 31.63 -7.24
N ALA A 24 -3.30 31.43 -8.25
CA ALA A 24 -4.02 30.18 -8.42
C ALA A 24 -2.94 29.10 -8.45
N PHE A 25 -2.82 28.35 -7.34
CA PHE A 25 -2.12 27.09 -7.32
C PHE A 25 -2.86 26.16 -8.27
N SER A 26 -2.55 26.29 -9.56
CA SER A 26 -2.78 25.24 -10.54
C SER A 26 -1.82 24.13 -10.16
N GLN A 27 -2.22 23.31 -9.17
CA GLN A 27 -1.67 21.98 -9.05
C GLN A 27 -2.07 21.29 -10.36
N ALA A 28 -1.12 21.28 -11.30
CA ALA A 28 -1.19 20.38 -12.41
C ALA A 28 -1.40 18.98 -11.82
N ALA A 29 -2.62 18.50 -11.91
CA ALA A 29 -2.93 17.12 -11.65
C ALA A 29 -1.95 16.32 -12.53
N LYS A 30 -0.94 15.70 -11.89
CA LYS A 30 -0.11 14.71 -12.58
C LYS A 30 -1.10 13.74 -13.18
N ALA A 31 -1.13 13.68 -14.49
CA ALA A 31 -1.89 12.67 -15.20
C ALA A 31 -1.45 11.32 -14.63
N VAL A 32 -2.32 10.73 -13.82
CA VAL A 32 -2.14 9.37 -13.32
C VAL A 32 -2.18 8.49 -14.58
N PRO A 33 -1.16 7.64 -14.82
CA PRO A 33 -1.22 6.71 -15.94
C PRO A 33 -2.53 5.93 -15.86
N ASP A 34 -3.14 5.64 -16.98
CA ASP A 34 -4.44 4.97 -17.20
C ASP A 34 -4.54 3.51 -16.64
N ALA A 35 -3.75 3.19 -15.66
CA ALA A 35 -3.93 2.03 -14.79
C ALA A 35 -4.88 2.47 -13.68
N GLY A 36 -6.17 2.17 -13.84
CA GLY A 36 -7.22 2.57 -12.89
C GLY A 36 -6.79 2.34 -11.44
N LEU A 37 -7.12 3.29 -10.57
CA LEU A 37 -6.80 3.24 -9.14
C LEU A 37 -7.36 1.97 -8.51
N SER A 38 -6.54 1.20 -7.80
CA SER A 38 -6.95 -0.05 -7.16
C SER A 38 -6.20 -0.27 -5.85
N PHE A 39 -6.89 -0.79 -4.83
CA PHE A 39 -6.28 -1.22 -3.56
C PHE A 39 -5.47 -2.51 -3.68
N VAL A 40 -5.70 -3.31 -4.72
CA VAL A 40 -5.01 -4.58 -4.97
C VAL A 40 -4.23 -4.50 -6.28
N LYS A 41 -2.92 -4.75 -6.22
CA LYS A 41 -2.04 -4.70 -7.39
C LYS A 41 -2.50 -5.68 -8.48
N LYS A 42 -2.48 -5.26 -9.75
CA LYS A 42 -2.91 -6.09 -10.90
C LYS A 42 -2.01 -7.30 -11.16
N ASP A 43 -0.75 -7.20 -10.82
CA ASP A 43 0.27 -8.22 -11.03
C ASP A 43 0.30 -9.30 -9.92
N ILE A 44 -0.49 -9.11 -8.86
CA ILE A 44 -0.64 -10.11 -7.82
C ILE A 44 -1.40 -11.33 -8.37
N LYS A 45 -0.66 -12.42 -8.57
CA LYS A 45 -1.23 -13.68 -9.06
C LYS A 45 -0.44 -14.87 -8.56
N ILE A 46 -1.13 -15.99 -8.40
CA ILE A 46 -0.49 -17.29 -8.15
C ILE A 46 -0.38 -18.02 -9.48
N ASN A 47 0.85 -18.26 -9.92
CA ASN A 47 1.11 -18.88 -11.22
C ASN A 47 0.89 -20.39 -11.21
N LYS A 48 1.11 -21.06 -10.08
CA LYS A 48 0.97 -22.50 -9.95
C LYS A 48 0.53 -22.88 -8.54
N PHE A 49 -0.48 -23.72 -8.45
CA PHE A 49 -0.85 -24.46 -7.23
C PHE A 49 -0.15 -25.82 -7.27
N TYR A 50 0.44 -26.20 -6.16
CA TYR A 50 1.18 -27.44 -6.02
C TYR A 50 0.36 -28.48 -5.27
N THR A 51 0.56 -29.75 -5.60
CA THR A 51 0.12 -30.85 -4.75
C THR A 51 1.11 -31.07 -3.61
N GLU A 52 0.65 -31.69 -2.52
CA GLU A 52 1.50 -32.03 -1.38
C GLU A 52 2.74 -32.83 -1.81
N LYS A 53 2.56 -33.86 -2.66
CA LYS A 53 3.66 -34.68 -3.21
C LYS A 53 4.67 -33.90 -4.05
N GLU A 54 4.25 -32.82 -4.71
CA GLU A 54 5.18 -31.93 -5.41
C GLU A 54 5.98 -31.08 -4.41
N LEU A 55 5.31 -30.55 -3.38
CA LEU A 55 5.96 -29.75 -2.33
C LEU A 55 6.98 -30.59 -1.53
N GLU A 56 6.65 -31.82 -1.18
CA GLU A 56 7.58 -32.75 -0.49
C GLU A 56 8.93 -32.91 -1.20
N LYS A 57 8.92 -32.86 -2.54
CA LYS A 57 10.14 -33.00 -3.35
C LYS A 57 10.99 -31.75 -3.44
N LEU A 58 10.45 -30.60 -3.06
CA LEU A 58 11.17 -29.33 -3.15
C LEU A 58 12.14 -29.15 -1.98
N PRO A 59 13.27 -28.48 -2.21
CA PRO A 59 14.15 -28.05 -1.13
C PRO A 59 13.43 -27.00 -0.25
N LYS A 60 13.81 -26.94 1.03
CA LYS A 60 13.19 -26.07 2.02
C LYS A 60 13.20 -24.60 1.60
N LEU A 61 14.26 -24.14 0.94
CA LEU A 61 14.36 -22.76 0.47
C LEU A 61 13.28 -22.40 -0.55
N ASP A 62 12.97 -23.33 -1.47
CA ASP A 62 11.87 -23.14 -2.44
C ASP A 62 10.51 -23.12 -1.77
N LEU A 63 10.31 -23.95 -0.74
CA LEU A 63 9.08 -23.94 0.06
C LEU A 63 8.89 -22.60 0.77
N ILE A 64 9.95 -22.04 1.36
CA ILE A 64 9.91 -20.73 2.01
C ILE A 64 9.54 -19.65 0.99
N ARG A 65 10.09 -19.69 -0.22
CA ARG A 65 9.74 -18.75 -1.29
C ARG A 65 8.26 -18.86 -1.69
N ILE A 66 7.77 -20.08 -1.88
CA ILE A 66 6.36 -20.35 -2.20
C ILE A 66 5.45 -19.87 -1.06
N TYR A 67 5.78 -20.16 0.19
CA TYR A 67 5.05 -19.71 1.36
C TYR A 67 4.91 -18.18 1.39
N LYS A 68 6.03 -17.45 1.19
CA LYS A 68 6.03 -15.98 1.16
C LYS A 68 5.17 -15.43 0.01
N GLU A 69 5.21 -16.05 -1.16
CA GLU A 69 4.39 -15.66 -2.31
C GLU A 69 2.88 -15.74 -1.98
N ARG A 70 2.44 -16.83 -1.31
CA ARG A 70 1.04 -16.98 -0.87
C ARG A 70 0.66 -15.97 0.20
N LEU A 71 1.58 -15.72 1.13
CA LEU A 71 1.36 -14.76 2.21
C LEU A 71 1.17 -13.34 1.66
N VAL A 72 2.00 -12.91 0.71
CA VAL A 72 1.81 -11.61 0.02
C VAL A 72 0.46 -11.54 -0.67
N TYR A 73 0.08 -12.59 -1.41
CA TYR A 73 -1.22 -12.63 -2.07
C TYR A 73 -2.38 -12.43 -1.07
N LEU A 74 -2.33 -13.12 0.05
CA LEU A 74 -3.38 -13.03 1.07
C LEU A 74 -3.41 -11.64 1.73
N ILE A 75 -2.26 -11.05 2.04
CA ILE A 75 -2.17 -9.69 2.60
C ILE A 75 -2.74 -8.66 1.62
N GLU A 76 -2.48 -8.81 0.33
CA GLU A 76 -2.98 -7.89 -0.69
C GLU A 76 -4.47 -8.01 -0.94
N VAL A 77 -5.03 -9.22 -0.92
CA VAL A 77 -6.39 -9.50 -1.39
C VAL A 77 -7.43 -9.55 -0.25
N LEU A 78 -7.11 -10.23 0.87
CA LEU A 78 -8.11 -10.52 1.91
C LEU A 78 -8.77 -9.27 2.50
N PRO A 79 -8.06 -8.16 2.79
CA PRO A 79 -8.68 -6.97 3.37
C PRO A 79 -9.76 -6.35 2.48
N PHE A 80 -9.69 -6.58 1.17
CA PHE A 80 -10.54 -5.94 0.17
C PHE A 80 -11.58 -6.88 -0.47
N LEU A 81 -11.69 -8.12 0.00
CA LEU A 81 -12.70 -9.07 -0.52
C LEU A 81 -14.13 -8.56 -0.42
N SER A 82 -14.44 -7.75 0.59
CA SER A 82 -15.78 -7.15 0.75
C SER A 82 -16.09 -6.07 -0.30
N LEU A 83 -15.07 -5.48 -0.91
CA LEU A 83 -15.21 -4.48 -1.96
C LEU A 83 -15.27 -5.15 -3.34
N HIS A 84 -14.24 -5.91 -3.68
CA HIS A 84 -14.18 -6.66 -4.92
C HIS A 84 -13.14 -7.79 -4.81
N PRO A 85 -13.47 -9.04 -5.20
CA PRO A 85 -12.58 -10.19 -5.01
C PRO A 85 -11.43 -10.28 -6.02
N ALA A 86 -11.48 -9.53 -7.14
CA ALA A 86 -10.49 -9.66 -8.20
C ALA A 86 -9.29 -8.72 -7.98
N PRO A 87 -8.04 -9.23 -8.05
CA PRO A 87 -6.85 -8.39 -8.10
C PRO A 87 -6.93 -7.38 -9.25
N GLY A 88 -6.55 -6.15 -8.98
CA GLY A 88 -6.57 -5.07 -9.96
C GLY A 88 -7.94 -4.48 -10.26
N ALA A 89 -9.00 -4.87 -9.53
CA ALA A 89 -10.27 -4.17 -9.59
C ALA A 89 -10.07 -2.68 -9.24
N THR A 90 -10.61 -1.81 -10.10
CA THR A 90 -10.43 -0.36 -9.98
C THR A 90 -11.45 0.25 -9.03
N PHE A 91 -11.26 1.52 -8.65
CA PHE A 91 -12.27 2.30 -7.91
C PHE A 91 -13.61 2.29 -8.64
N HIS A 92 -13.61 2.35 -9.97
CA HIS A 92 -14.82 2.27 -10.78
C HIS A 92 -15.55 0.93 -10.60
N ASP A 93 -14.82 -0.19 -10.66
CA ASP A 93 -15.40 -1.54 -10.46
C ASP A 93 -15.98 -1.72 -9.05
N MET A 94 -15.42 -1.02 -8.07
CA MET A 94 -15.86 -1.03 -6.68
C MET A 94 -16.91 0.04 -6.35
N ALA A 95 -17.33 0.85 -7.33
CA ALA A 95 -18.19 2.03 -7.15
C ALA A 95 -17.66 3.04 -6.10
N ILE A 96 -16.34 3.16 -5.97
CA ILE A 96 -15.69 4.12 -5.08
C ILE A 96 -15.45 5.43 -5.86
N PRO A 97 -15.95 6.59 -5.36
CA PRO A 97 -15.69 7.87 -6.02
C PRO A 97 -14.20 8.24 -5.98
N GLU A 98 -13.66 8.71 -7.11
CA GLU A 98 -12.27 9.17 -7.22
C GLU A 98 -12.11 10.59 -6.66
N THR A 99 -12.37 10.77 -5.36
CA THR A 99 -12.14 12.02 -4.65
C THR A 99 -10.69 12.13 -4.19
N VAL A 100 -10.23 13.35 -3.91
CA VAL A 100 -8.88 13.60 -3.38
C VAL A 100 -8.65 12.80 -2.09
N ASP A 101 -9.65 12.72 -1.22
CA ASP A 101 -9.57 11.99 0.04
C ASP A 101 -9.41 10.48 -0.21
N ASN A 102 -10.22 9.89 -1.09
CA ASN A 102 -10.14 8.46 -1.42
C ASN A 102 -8.81 8.08 -2.08
N ILE A 103 -8.29 8.95 -2.94
CA ILE A 103 -6.97 8.76 -3.56
C ILE A 103 -5.87 8.84 -2.49
N SER A 104 -5.94 9.82 -1.58
CA SER A 104 -4.98 9.93 -0.48
C SER A 104 -5.03 8.73 0.47
N HIS A 105 -6.23 8.20 0.75
CA HIS A 105 -6.38 6.96 1.53
C HIS A 105 -5.76 5.75 0.82
N LEU A 106 -5.94 5.64 -0.49
CA LEU A 106 -5.31 4.58 -1.29
C LEU A 106 -3.78 4.65 -1.20
N ASP A 107 -3.19 5.82 -1.43
CA ASP A 107 -1.74 6.01 -1.39
C ASP A 107 -1.17 5.62 -0.01
N LYS A 108 -1.85 6.07 1.05
CA LYS A 108 -1.46 5.73 2.43
C LYS A 108 -1.55 4.22 2.68
N GLU A 109 -2.63 3.59 2.25
CA GLU A 109 -2.83 2.15 2.46
C GLU A 109 -1.81 1.31 1.67
N MET A 110 -1.50 1.72 0.44
CA MET A 110 -0.45 1.08 -0.37
C MET A 110 0.91 1.15 0.32
N HIS A 111 1.27 2.32 0.83
CA HIS A 111 2.53 2.53 1.56
C HIS A 111 2.59 1.70 2.85
N ASN A 112 1.54 1.73 3.65
CA ASN A 112 1.45 0.94 4.89
C ASN A 112 1.60 -0.57 4.63
N LYS A 113 0.98 -1.08 3.57
CA LYS A 113 1.11 -2.50 3.19
C LYS A 113 2.54 -2.87 2.79
N GLU A 114 3.20 -2.02 2.01
CA GLU A 114 4.59 -2.26 1.61
C GLU A 114 5.54 -2.30 2.82
N GLU A 115 5.39 -1.36 3.75
CA GLU A 115 6.17 -1.35 4.99
C GLU A 115 5.88 -2.56 5.86
N PHE A 116 4.60 -2.94 5.98
CA PHE A 116 4.19 -4.13 6.74
C PHE A 116 4.79 -5.42 6.15
N VAL A 117 4.67 -5.63 4.83
CA VAL A 117 5.22 -6.82 4.16
C VAL A 117 6.73 -6.88 4.32
N LYS A 118 7.43 -5.75 4.20
CA LYS A 118 8.87 -5.67 4.39
C LYS A 118 9.26 -6.08 5.81
N SER A 119 8.67 -5.48 6.83
CA SER A 119 8.95 -5.77 8.25
C SER A 119 8.62 -7.23 8.60
N LEU A 120 7.50 -7.75 8.08
CA LEU A 120 7.12 -9.14 8.25
C LEU A 120 8.15 -10.10 7.65
N PHE A 121 8.65 -9.80 6.45
CA PHE A 121 9.63 -10.65 5.78
C PHE A 121 10.99 -10.61 6.46
N GLU A 122 11.43 -9.47 6.96
CA GLU A 122 12.62 -9.37 7.80
C GLU A 122 12.53 -10.33 9.00
N THR A 123 11.40 -10.32 9.71
CA THR A 123 11.16 -11.25 10.83
C THR A 123 11.08 -12.71 10.37
N LEU A 124 10.37 -12.99 9.28
CA LEU A 124 10.23 -14.36 8.77
C LEU A 124 11.55 -14.95 8.27
N ASP A 125 12.43 -14.15 7.69
CA ASP A 125 13.75 -14.62 7.24
C ASP A 125 14.61 -15.11 8.40
N ASP A 126 14.44 -14.55 9.58
CA ASP A 126 15.15 -14.97 10.79
C ASP A 126 14.56 -16.25 11.41
N VAL A 127 13.23 -16.46 11.35
CA VAL A 127 12.57 -17.52 12.13
C VAL A 127 12.14 -18.73 11.29
N ILE A 128 11.72 -18.54 10.04
CA ILE A 128 11.18 -19.61 9.18
C ILE A 128 12.20 -20.72 8.86
N PRO A 129 13.53 -20.44 8.79
CA PRO A 129 14.53 -21.50 8.64
C PRO A 129 14.53 -22.55 9.74
N TYR A 130 13.99 -22.23 10.93
CA TYR A 130 13.87 -23.17 12.04
C TYR A 130 12.58 -24.01 12.01
N SER A 131 11.61 -23.65 11.16
CA SER A 131 10.35 -24.40 11.04
C SER A 131 10.59 -25.78 10.44
N GLU A 132 9.84 -26.77 10.87
CA GLU A 132 9.80 -28.07 10.22
C GLU A 132 9.27 -27.96 8.78
N LYS A 133 9.83 -28.77 7.89
CA LYS A 133 9.46 -28.78 6.46
C LYS A 133 7.96 -29.01 6.26
N ASP A 134 7.40 -29.95 7.01
CA ASP A 134 6.00 -30.34 6.93
C ASP A 134 5.05 -29.21 7.37
N ASN A 135 5.45 -28.40 8.35
CA ASN A 135 4.69 -27.21 8.77
C ASN A 135 4.62 -26.15 7.66
N ILE A 136 5.71 -25.97 6.92
CA ILE A 136 5.74 -25.03 5.77
C ILE A 136 4.83 -25.56 4.66
N ILE A 137 4.91 -26.85 4.34
CA ILE A 137 4.05 -27.51 3.33
C ILE A 137 2.57 -27.36 3.72
N TRP A 138 2.24 -27.69 4.96
CA TRP A 138 0.86 -27.55 5.47
C TRP A 138 0.36 -26.12 5.32
N SER A 139 1.17 -25.14 5.68
CA SER A 139 0.81 -23.73 5.57
C SER A 139 0.59 -23.28 4.12
N ILE A 140 1.43 -23.74 3.18
CA ILE A 140 1.23 -23.48 1.75
C ILE A 140 -0.10 -24.05 1.28
N MET A 141 -0.40 -25.33 1.61
CA MET A 141 -1.64 -25.99 1.24
C MET A 141 -2.86 -25.25 1.80
N TYR A 142 -2.80 -24.80 3.05
CA TYR A 142 -3.86 -24.04 3.69
C TYR A 142 -4.08 -22.68 3.00
N PHE A 143 -3.01 -21.97 2.67
CA PHE A 143 -3.09 -20.70 1.94
C PHE A 143 -3.64 -20.90 0.52
N ASP A 144 -3.22 -21.95 -0.17
CA ASP A 144 -3.74 -22.29 -1.50
C ASP A 144 -5.25 -22.54 -1.48
N GLU A 145 -5.79 -23.17 -0.44
CA GLU A 145 -7.24 -23.34 -0.27
C GLU A 145 -7.95 -22.00 -0.05
N MET A 146 -7.41 -21.12 0.80
CA MET A 146 -8.00 -19.80 1.02
C MET A 146 -7.99 -18.97 -0.26
N ILE A 147 -6.90 -18.98 -1.01
CA ILE A 147 -6.76 -18.26 -2.28
C ILE A 147 -7.77 -18.81 -3.32
N LYS A 148 -7.90 -20.11 -3.44
CA LYS A 148 -8.90 -20.72 -4.33
C LYS A 148 -10.31 -20.29 -3.96
N LYS A 149 -10.66 -20.31 -2.67
CA LYS A 149 -11.99 -19.89 -2.19
C LYS A 149 -12.26 -18.41 -2.46
N SER A 150 -11.27 -17.53 -2.31
CA SER A 150 -11.42 -16.10 -2.61
C SER A 150 -11.69 -15.82 -4.10
N ASN A 151 -11.17 -16.65 -5.00
CA ASN A 151 -11.37 -16.53 -6.44
C ASN A 151 -12.70 -17.13 -6.96
N TYR A 152 -13.43 -17.87 -6.12
CA TYR A 152 -14.70 -18.54 -6.51
C TYR A 152 -15.95 -17.67 -6.37
N GLN A 153 -15.83 -16.43 -5.95
CA GLN A 153 -16.98 -15.51 -5.85
C GLN A 153 -17.26 -14.78 -7.19
N LYS A 154 -17.31 -15.52 -8.28
CA LYS A 154 -17.78 -15.03 -9.58
C LYS A 154 -19.21 -15.45 -9.84
#